data_78d00e291224d212f666424eb067bd35
#
_entry.id   78d00e291224d212f666424eb067bd35
#
_cell.length_a   1.000
_cell.length_b   1.000
_cell.length_c   1.000
_cell.angle_alpha   90.00
_cell.angle_beta   90.00
_cell.angle_gamma   90.00
#
_symmetry.space_group_name_H-M   'P 1'
#
loop_
_entity.id
_entity.type
_entity.pdbx_description
1 polymer ?
#
loop_
_entity_poly.entity_id
_entity_poly.type
_entity_poly.pdbx_seq_one_letter_code
_entity_poly.pdbx_strand_id
1 'polypeptide(L)'
;MLDIAVTKVAQIILYGHEIDRAEAELRGFLETLNEDECHSLIAIMWIGRDSFSADEYYEALETAKREAVTPTADYLIGTPHFADHLEAGLELLGTSASDAEQSLL
;
A
#
# COMPACT_ATOMS: atom_id res chain seq x y z
N MET A 1 14.15 -1.71 -4.33
CA MET A 1 13.69 -2.56 -3.20
C MET A 1 12.64 -1.83 -2.40
N LEU A 2 11.52 -2.51 -2.11
CA LEU A 2 10.45 -1.92 -1.33
C LEU A 2 10.84 -1.82 0.15
N ASP A 3 10.34 -0.80 0.82
CA ASP A 3 10.59 -0.59 2.25
C ASP A 3 9.49 -1.21 3.12
N ILE A 4 8.58 -1.95 2.50
CA ILE A 4 7.55 -2.71 3.17
C ILE A 4 7.52 -4.12 2.58
N ALA A 5 7.30 -5.12 3.41
CA ALA A 5 7.22 -6.50 2.94
C ALA A 5 5.99 -6.70 2.06
N VAL A 6 6.14 -7.44 0.96
CA VAL A 6 5.04 -7.70 0.04
C VAL A 6 3.88 -8.41 0.75
N THR A 7 4.19 -9.29 1.72
CA THR A 7 3.16 -9.98 2.50
C THR A 7 2.32 -9.00 3.31
N LYS A 8 2.91 -7.93 3.82
CA LYS A 8 2.16 -6.91 4.54
C LYS A 8 1.23 -6.15 3.59
N VAL A 9 1.72 -5.82 2.39
CA VAL A 9 0.87 -5.17 1.39
C VAL A 9 -0.29 -6.08 1.00
N ALA A 10 -0.01 -7.37 0.80
CA ALA A 10 -1.05 -8.35 0.47
C ALA A 10 -2.11 -8.42 1.57
N GLN A 11 -1.70 -8.39 2.83
CA GLN A 11 -2.64 -8.41 3.95
C GLN A 11 -3.53 -7.15 3.92
N ILE A 12 -2.93 -6.01 3.63
CA ILE A 12 -3.67 -4.75 3.52
C ILE A 12 -4.69 -4.81 2.38
N ILE A 13 -4.29 -5.40 1.24
CA ILE A 13 -5.18 -5.58 0.09
C ILE A 13 -6.38 -6.44 0.48
N LEU A 14 -6.14 -7.53 1.20
CA LEU A 14 -7.24 -8.40 1.65
C LEU A 14 -8.22 -7.64 2.53
N TYR A 15 -7.72 -6.87 3.49
CA TYR A 15 -8.59 -6.02 4.31
C TYR A 15 -9.34 -5.01 3.46
N GLY A 16 -8.68 -4.45 2.45
CA GLY A 16 -9.28 -3.45 1.58
C GLY A 16 -10.44 -3.99 0.77
N HIS A 17 -10.35 -5.24 0.33
CA HIS A 17 -11.46 -5.87 -0.39
C HIS A 17 -12.65 -6.18 0.51
N GLU A 18 -12.45 -6.19 1.81
CA GLU A 18 -13.50 -6.42 2.81
C GLU A 18 -13.69 -5.20 3.70
N ILE A 19 -13.45 -4.00 3.15
CA ILE A 19 -13.36 -2.78 3.96
C ILE A 19 -14.62 -2.52 4.79
N ASP A 20 -15.79 -2.88 4.28
CA ASP A 20 -17.04 -2.65 5.01
C ASP A 20 -17.07 -3.40 6.34
N ARG A 21 -16.34 -4.50 6.45
CA ARG A 21 -16.29 -5.34 7.64
C ARG A 21 -14.95 -5.30 8.34
N ALA A 22 -13.89 -4.95 7.61
CA ALA A 22 -12.51 -5.06 8.10
C ALA A 22 -11.83 -3.72 8.36
N GLU A 23 -12.56 -2.61 8.35
CA GLU A 23 -11.93 -1.32 8.52
C GLU A 23 -11.16 -1.22 9.85
N ALA A 24 -11.74 -1.70 10.94
CA ALA A 24 -11.08 -1.64 12.25
C ALA A 24 -9.79 -2.48 12.26
N GLU A 25 -9.84 -3.66 11.65
CA GLU A 25 -8.67 -4.53 11.54
C GLU A 25 -7.60 -3.89 10.68
N LEU A 26 -7.99 -3.25 9.58
CA LEU A 26 -7.03 -2.56 8.72
C LEU A 26 -6.36 -1.41 9.45
N ARG A 27 -7.15 -0.59 10.15
CA ARG A 27 -6.59 0.53 10.90
C ARG A 27 -5.61 0.04 11.97
N GLY A 28 -5.96 -1.03 12.68
CA GLY A 28 -5.07 -1.63 13.67
C GLY A 28 -3.77 -2.14 13.04
N PHE A 29 -3.89 -2.77 11.88
CA PHE A 29 -2.72 -3.28 11.17
C PHE A 29 -1.80 -2.12 10.71
N LEU A 30 -2.39 -1.07 10.18
CA LEU A 30 -1.63 0.09 9.71
C LEU A 30 -0.88 0.78 10.85
N GLU A 31 -1.44 0.75 12.06
CA GLU A 31 -0.78 1.32 13.24
C GLU A 31 0.50 0.57 13.62
N THR A 32 0.66 -0.68 13.18
CA THR A 32 1.87 -1.45 13.45
C THR A 32 3.02 -1.12 12.52
N LEU A 33 2.76 -0.37 11.45
CA LEU A 33 3.77 -0.04 10.46
C LEU A 33 4.62 1.15 10.94
N ASN A 34 5.92 1.10 10.62
CA ASN A 34 6.78 2.26 10.87
C ASN A 34 6.63 3.29 9.74
N GLU A 35 7.27 4.43 9.87
CA GLU A 35 7.15 5.51 8.89
C GLU A 35 7.62 5.09 7.49
N ASP A 36 8.74 4.36 7.42
CA ASP A 36 9.28 3.92 6.12
C ASP A 36 8.31 2.98 5.42
N GLU A 37 7.69 2.09 6.18
CA GLU A 37 6.69 1.18 5.63
C GLU A 37 5.47 1.95 5.14
N CYS A 38 5.03 2.94 5.88
CA CYS A 38 3.88 3.76 5.48
C CYS A 38 4.17 4.52 4.20
N HIS A 39 5.35 5.13 4.09
CA HIS A 39 5.70 5.89 2.88
C HIS A 39 5.81 4.96 1.67
N SER A 40 6.38 3.77 1.84
CA SER A 40 6.48 2.79 0.78
C SER A 40 5.09 2.35 0.32
N LEU A 41 4.19 2.10 1.26
CA LEU A 41 2.82 1.72 0.95
C LEU A 41 2.12 2.77 0.08
N ILE A 42 2.24 4.03 0.45
CA ILE A 42 1.65 5.13 -0.31
C ILE A 42 2.28 5.22 -1.70
N ALA A 43 3.61 5.07 -1.81
CA ALA A 43 4.29 5.09 -3.10
C ALA A 43 3.78 3.98 -4.02
N ILE A 44 3.58 2.78 -3.48
CA ILE A 44 3.04 1.65 -4.24
C ILE A 44 1.63 1.98 -4.75
N MET A 45 0.80 2.57 -3.90
CA MET A 45 -0.55 2.96 -4.31
C MET A 45 -0.53 3.98 -5.44
N TRP A 46 0.35 4.98 -5.34
CA TRP A 46 0.46 6.00 -6.39
C TRP A 46 0.92 5.42 -7.72
N ILE A 47 1.81 4.44 -7.69
CA ILE A 47 2.26 3.76 -8.92
C ILE A 47 1.08 3.00 -9.52
N GLY A 48 0.32 2.29 -8.71
CA GLY A 48 -0.85 1.56 -9.18
C GLY A 48 -1.95 2.48 -9.71
N ARG A 49 -1.99 3.72 -9.21
CA ARG A 49 -2.95 4.73 -9.65
C ARG A 49 -2.45 5.52 -10.87
N ASP A 50 -1.28 5.18 -11.38
CA ASP A 50 -0.66 5.85 -12.52
C ASP A 50 -0.15 7.26 -12.25
N SER A 51 -0.01 7.64 -10.99
CA SER A 51 0.57 8.95 -10.63
C SER A 51 2.08 8.98 -10.82
N PHE A 52 2.70 7.80 -10.76
CA PHE A 52 4.13 7.60 -11.01
C PHE A 52 4.30 6.29 -11.77
N SER A 53 5.37 6.16 -12.55
CA SER A 53 5.70 4.89 -13.18
C SER A 53 6.50 4.03 -12.20
N ALA A 54 6.63 2.74 -12.50
CA ALA A 54 7.42 1.83 -11.66
C ALA A 54 8.88 2.29 -11.53
N ASP A 55 9.43 2.86 -12.61
CA ASP A 55 10.80 3.38 -12.62
C ASP A 55 10.97 4.58 -11.68
N GLU A 56 9.88 5.20 -11.28
CA GLU A 56 9.87 6.38 -10.42
C GLU A 56 9.57 6.05 -8.96
N TYR A 57 9.76 4.79 -8.56
CA TYR A 57 9.42 4.38 -7.18
C TYR A 57 10.11 5.26 -6.14
N TYR A 58 11.41 5.52 -6.30
CA TYR A 58 12.12 6.32 -5.30
C TYR A 58 11.66 7.77 -5.29
N GLU A 59 11.27 8.29 -6.43
CA GLU A 59 10.71 9.64 -6.52
C GLU A 59 9.34 9.69 -5.82
N ALA A 60 8.51 8.66 -6.04
CA ALA A 60 7.22 8.56 -5.36
C ALA A 60 7.43 8.45 -3.84
N LEU A 61 8.42 7.66 -3.42
CA LEU A 61 8.74 7.48 -2.00
C LEU A 61 9.14 8.81 -1.36
N GLU A 62 10.01 9.57 -2.01
CA GLU A 62 10.44 10.87 -1.50
C GLU A 62 9.27 11.87 -1.44
N THR A 63 8.38 11.81 -2.44
CA THR A 63 7.19 12.64 -2.44
C THR A 63 6.26 12.29 -1.28
N ALA A 64 6.09 10.99 -1.00
CA ALA A 64 5.28 10.54 0.12
C ALA A 64 5.83 11.07 1.45
N LYS A 65 7.17 11.04 1.60
CA LYS A 65 7.81 11.55 2.81
C LYS A 65 7.57 13.05 3.00
N ARG A 66 7.68 13.81 1.91
CA ARG A 66 7.50 15.27 1.96
C ARG A 66 6.05 15.68 2.25
N GLU A 67 5.10 14.90 1.76
CA GLU A 67 3.69 15.26 1.83
C GLU A 67 2.92 14.51 2.93
N ALA A 68 3.63 13.93 3.87
CA ALA A 68 3.03 13.11 4.93
C ALA A 68 2.41 13.99 6.02
N VAL A 69 1.30 14.68 5.68
CA VAL A 69 0.60 15.55 6.62
C VAL A 69 -0.70 14.93 7.15
N THR A 70 -1.21 13.89 6.47
CA THR A 70 -2.42 13.18 6.87
C THR A 70 -2.02 11.80 7.38
N PRO A 71 -2.63 11.31 8.46
CA PRO A 71 -2.35 9.94 8.92
C PRO A 71 -2.54 8.94 7.78
N THR A 72 -1.62 8.00 7.67
CA THR A 72 -1.61 7.03 6.56
C THR A 72 -2.94 6.29 6.43
N ALA A 73 -3.50 5.85 7.56
CA ALA A 73 -4.76 5.13 7.54
C ALA A 73 -5.89 5.97 6.93
N ASP A 74 -5.99 7.22 7.34
CA ASP A 74 -7.04 8.11 6.83
C ASP A 74 -6.87 8.38 5.35
N TYR A 75 -5.62 8.61 4.92
CA TYR A 75 -5.34 8.87 3.51
C TYR A 75 -5.62 7.65 2.65
N LEU A 76 -5.14 6.49 3.08
CA LEU A 76 -5.30 5.24 2.33
C LEU A 76 -6.78 4.87 2.20
N ILE A 77 -7.47 4.79 3.33
CA ILE A 77 -8.87 4.37 3.34
C ILE A 77 -9.76 5.38 2.62
N GLY A 78 -9.39 6.65 2.67
CA GLY A 78 -10.11 7.70 1.96
C GLY A 78 -9.87 7.71 0.46
N THR A 79 -8.91 6.95 -0.04
CA THR A 79 -8.64 6.88 -1.48
C THR A 79 -9.51 5.81 -2.11
N PRO A 80 -10.41 6.17 -3.06
CA PRO A 80 -11.26 5.17 -3.72
C PRO A 80 -10.41 4.11 -4.39
N HIS A 81 -10.81 2.85 -4.24
CA HIS A 81 -10.17 1.69 -4.89
C HIS A 81 -8.70 1.50 -4.48
N PHE A 82 -8.36 1.90 -3.25
CA PHE A 82 -6.96 1.80 -2.82
C PHE A 82 -6.42 0.36 -2.91
N ALA A 83 -7.23 -0.64 -2.61
CA ALA A 83 -6.79 -2.03 -2.68
C ALA A 83 -6.42 -2.42 -4.12
N ASP A 84 -7.22 -2.00 -5.09
CA ASP A 84 -6.95 -2.26 -6.50
C ASP A 84 -5.68 -1.53 -6.95
N HIS A 85 -5.48 -0.30 -6.48
CA HIS A 85 -4.27 0.45 -6.79
C HIS A 85 -3.03 -0.22 -6.20
N LEU A 86 -3.12 -0.73 -4.98
CA LEU A 86 -2.00 -1.44 -4.36
C LEU A 86 -1.66 -2.71 -5.15
N GLU A 87 -2.67 -3.45 -5.56
CA GLU A 87 -2.48 -4.66 -6.36
C GLU A 87 -1.76 -4.33 -7.68
N ALA A 88 -2.27 -3.33 -8.39
CA ALA A 88 -1.68 -2.89 -9.66
C ALA A 88 -0.25 -2.39 -9.45
N GLY A 89 -0.01 -1.66 -8.37
CA GLY A 89 1.32 -1.15 -8.05
C GLY A 89 2.33 -2.26 -7.83
N LEU A 90 1.96 -3.29 -7.10
CA LEU A 90 2.84 -4.43 -6.89
C LEU A 90 3.18 -5.12 -8.20
N GLU A 91 2.19 -5.31 -9.08
CA GLU A 91 2.43 -5.94 -10.38
C GLU A 91 3.38 -5.12 -11.25
N LEU A 92 3.18 -3.81 -11.28
CA LEU A 92 4.05 -2.91 -12.04
C LEU A 92 5.47 -2.92 -11.50
N LEU A 93 5.64 -3.15 -10.21
CA LEU A 93 6.95 -3.22 -9.56
C LEU A 93 7.58 -4.61 -9.64
N GLY A 94 6.95 -5.53 -10.37
CA GLY A 94 7.51 -6.86 -10.63
C GLY A 94 7.27 -7.89 -9.53
N THR A 95 6.26 -7.66 -8.69
CA THR A 95 5.90 -8.61 -7.63
C THR A 95 4.41 -8.93 -7.74
N SER A 96 3.92 -9.94 -7.00
CA SER A 96 2.54 -10.40 -7.12
C SER A 96 1.87 -10.47 -5.76
N ALA A 97 0.73 -9.78 -5.65
CA ALA A 97 -0.10 -9.84 -4.46
C ALA A 97 -0.66 -11.25 -4.26
N SER A 98 -1.04 -11.93 -5.35
CA SER A 98 -1.60 -13.28 -5.28
C SER A 98 -0.62 -14.27 -4.67
N ASP A 99 0.65 -14.21 -5.08
CA ASP A 99 1.68 -15.09 -4.53
C ASP A 99 1.91 -14.80 -3.05
N ALA A 100 1.91 -13.52 -2.68
CA ALA A 100 2.07 -13.12 -1.28
C ALA A 100 0.86 -13.54 -0.44
N GLU A 101 -0.34 -13.45 -1.00
CA GLU A 101 -1.55 -13.88 -0.31
C GLU A 101 -1.54 -15.37 -0.03
N GLN A 102 -1.03 -16.18 -0.95
CA GLN A 102 -0.88 -17.61 -0.75
C GLN A 102 0.05 -17.90 0.42
N SER A 103 1.07 -17.07 0.62
CA SER A 103 2.01 -17.24 1.73
C SER A 103 1.37 -16.93 3.08
N LEU A 104 0.23 -16.23 3.11
CA LEU A 104 -0.48 -15.93 4.34
C LEU A 104 -1.40 -17.05 4.79
N LEU A 105 -1.65 -18.00 3.90
CA LEU A 105 -2.50 -19.15 4.19
C LEU A 105 -1.68 -20.29 4.77
#